data_968587bdbd67102b778830890576f6a6
#
_entry.id   968587bdbd67102b778830890576f6a6
#
_cell.length_a   1.000
_cell.length_b   1.000
_cell.length_c   1.000
_cell.angle_alpha   90.00
_cell.angle_beta   90.00
_cell.angle_gamma   90.00
#
_symmetry.space_group_name_H-M   'P 1'
#
loop_
_entity.id
_entity.type
_entity.pdbx_description
1 polymer ?
#
loop_
_entity_poly.entity_id
_entity_poly.type
_entity_poly.pdbx_seq_one_letter_code
_entity_poly.pdbx_strand_id
1 'polypeptide(L)'
;MVAAIQDTGRDAILRGTGKSDSAAVCILETHSSSVLDPVRGLIRMVQVSSNMTIIDLTIRGLSPGTYYATVRESGDISQGAESTGGIWDLVRAKKESRPESARGVFGTVTVNKSGIGSVFLDKPIQIWEMIGRSIVVSRKQEGPFSKDDPDTLVGVIARSAGVWDNDKTVCSCSGKTVWEERKEQVGKGML
;
A
#
# COMPACT_ATOMS: atom_id res chain seq x y z
N MET A 1 -1.82 15.02 -10.08
CA MET A 1 -1.66 16.18 -9.15
C MET A 1 -0.42 16.03 -8.28
N VAL A 2 -0.26 14.98 -7.45
CA VAL A 2 0.92 14.80 -6.58
C VAL A 2 2.20 14.76 -7.41
N ALA A 3 2.28 13.92 -8.44
CA ALA A 3 3.42 13.84 -9.35
C ALA A 3 3.76 15.20 -9.98
N ALA A 4 2.76 15.96 -10.44
CA ALA A 4 2.98 17.29 -11.01
C ALA A 4 3.56 18.31 -10.02
N ILE A 5 3.27 18.16 -8.72
CA ILE A 5 3.90 18.98 -7.67
C ILE A 5 5.34 18.55 -7.45
N GLN A 6 5.59 17.25 -7.42
CA GLN A 6 6.94 16.68 -7.25
C GLN A 6 7.86 17.03 -8.42
N ASP A 7 7.32 17.05 -9.64
CA ASP A 7 8.06 17.46 -10.86
C ASP A 7 8.55 18.93 -10.80
N THR A 8 7.93 19.76 -9.94
CA THR A 8 8.41 21.12 -9.66
C THR A 8 9.52 21.20 -8.62
N GLY A 9 10.05 20.07 -8.18
CA GLY A 9 11.05 20.00 -7.10
C GLY A 9 10.49 20.23 -5.70
N ARG A 10 9.16 20.30 -5.54
CA ARG A 10 8.48 20.44 -4.25
C ARG A 10 8.06 19.09 -3.72
N ASP A 11 8.09 18.97 -2.40
CA ASP A 11 7.61 17.76 -1.76
C ASP A 11 6.08 17.76 -1.61
N ALA A 12 5.45 16.59 -1.85
CA ALA A 12 4.02 16.42 -1.71
C ALA A 12 3.71 15.03 -1.17
N ILE A 13 2.93 14.98 -0.10
CA ILE A 13 2.50 13.75 0.54
C ILE A 13 0.98 13.71 0.59
N LEU A 14 0.40 12.60 0.15
CA LEU A 14 -1.02 12.37 0.27
C LEU A 14 -1.38 12.11 1.75
N ARG A 15 -2.21 12.95 2.35
CA ARG A 15 -2.61 12.81 3.76
C ARG A 15 -4.10 12.54 3.94
N GLY A 16 -4.95 13.28 3.28
CA GLY A 16 -6.40 13.15 3.41
C GLY A 16 -7.13 14.37 2.83
N THR A 17 -8.45 14.31 2.83
CA THR A 17 -9.35 15.38 2.38
C THR A 17 -9.92 16.21 3.53
N GLY A 18 -9.62 15.85 4.78
CA GLY A 18 -10.24 16.44 5.97
C GLY A 18 -11.67 15.97 6.25
N LYS A 19 -12.20 15.04 5.45
CA LYS A 19 -13.52 14.45 5.63
C LYS A 19 -13.40 13.18 6.44
N SER A 20 -14.26 13.00 7.44
CA SER A 20 -14.33 11.77 8.22
C SER A 20 -14.48 10.54 7.34
N ASP A 21 -13.89 9.43 7.74
CA ASP A 21 -13.97 8.12 7.08
C ASP A 21 -13.48 8.09 5.62
N SER A 22 -12.73 9.10 5.18
CA SER A 22 -12.24 9.22 3.81
C SER A 22 -10.80 8.75 3.61
N ALA A 23 -10.14 8.24 4.65
CA ALA A 23 -8.74 7.83 4.58
C ALA A 23 -8.52 6.45 5.20
N ALA A 24 -7.55 5.72 4.63
CA ALA A 24 -7.07 4.45 5.16
C ALA A 24 -5.55 4.35 5.00
N VAL A 25 -4.97 3.47 5.77
CA VAL A 25 -3.54 3.19 5.77
C VAL A 25 -3.32 1.67 5.86
N CYS A 26 -2.24 1.20 5.25
CA CYS A 26 -1.79 -0.17 5.39
C CYS A 26 -0.27 -0.16 5.56
N ILE A 27 0.20 -0.67 6.69
CA ILE A 27 1.63 -0.92 6.92
C ILE A 27 1.93 -2.28 6.31
N LEU A 28 2.92 -2.34 5.45
CA LEU A 28 3.35 -3.56 4.77
C LEU A 28 4.59 -4.13 5.43
N GLU A 29 4.52 -5.40 5.80
CA GLU A 29 5.62 -6.13 6.42
C GLU A 29 5.87 -7.47 5.73
N THR A 30 7.10 -7.96 5.80
CA THR A 30 7.42 -9.34 5.46
C THR A 30 7.32 -10.22 6.70
N HIS A 31 6.83 -11.44 6.53
CA HIS A 31 6.80 -12.47 7.59
C HIS A 31 8.01 -13.40 7.54
N SER A 32 8.97 -13.14 6.64
CA SER A 32 10.19 -13.93 6.57
C SER A 32 11.07 -13.72 7.77
N SER A 33 11.44 -14.82 8.43
CA SER A 33 12.34 -14.82 9.59
C SER A 33 13.78 -14.40 9.25
N SER A 34 14.14 -14.40 7.96
CA SER A 34 15.48 -13.97 7.49
C SER A 34 15.67 -12.46 7.51
N VAL A 35 14.61 -11.68 7.76
CA VAL A 35 14.60 -10.22 7.66
C VAL A 35 14.52 -9.59 9.04
N LEU A 36 15.52 -8.78 9.40
CA LEU A 36 15.59 -8.10 10.69
C LEU A 36 14.62 -6.90 10.82
N ASP A 37 14.43 -6.16 9.73
CA ASP A 37 13.45 -5.06 9.66
C ASP A 37 12.26 -5.50 8.82
N PRO A 38 11.18 -6.02 9.45
CA PRO A 38 10.05 -6.58 8.71
C PRO A 38 9.19 -5.51 8.04
N VAL A 39 9.13 -4.28 8.57
CA VAL A 39 8.29 -3.20 8.03
C VAL A 39 8.97 -2.56 6.84
N ARG A 40 8.45 -2.85 5.64
CA ARG A 40 9.07 -2.47 4.38
C ARG A 40 8.19 -1.67 3.45
N GLY A 41 7.01 -1.26 3.89
CA GLY A 41 6.16 -0.45 3.03
C GLY A 41 5.02 0.23 3.76
N LEU A 42 4.47 1.21 3.09
CA LEU A 42 3.31 1.97 3.54
C LEU A 42 2.42 2.29 2.36
N ILE A 43 1.13 2.05 2.55
CA ILE A 43 0.10 2.49 1.60
C ILE A 43 -0.78 3.50 2.30
N ARG A 44 -0.98 4.64 1.66
CA ARG A 44 -1.96 5.65 2.06
C ARG A 44 -3.05 5.69 1.02
N MET A 45 -4.28 5.73 1.47
CA MET A 45 -5.45 5.74 0.61
C MET A 45 -6.35 6.90 1.02
N VAL A 46 -6.78 7.69 0.05
CA VAL A 46 -7.65 8.85 0.29
C VAL A 46 -8.78 8.85 -0.72
N GLN A 47 -10.01 8.80 -0.24
CA GLN A 47 -11.20 8.91 -1.06
C GLN A 47 -11.44 10.37 -1.42
N VAL A 48 -11.31 10.70 -2.69
CA VAL A 48 -11.41 12.08 -3.21
C VAL A 48 -12.77 12.39 -3.81
N SER A 49 -13.56 11.36 -4.13
CA SER A 49 -14.96 11.49 -4.55
C SER A 49 -15.79 10.31 -4.07
N SER A 50 -17.09 10.30 -4.38
CA SER A 50 -18.01 9.22 -3.95
C SER A 50 -17.58 7.82 -4.39
N ASN A 51 -16.79 7.71 -5.44
CA ASN A 51 -16.38 6.43 -6.04
C ASN A 51 -14.93 6.39 -6.50
N MET A 52 -14.07 7.30 -6.02
CA MET A 52 -12.67 7.36 -6.43
C MET A 52 -11.76 7.48 -5.22
N THR A 53 -10.81 6.58 -5.11
CA THR A 53 -9.75 6.58 -4.10
C THR A 53 -8.38 6.72 -4.78
N ILE A 54 -7.59 7.67 -4.30
CA ILE A 54 -6.17 7.81 -4.64
C ILE A 54 -5.36 6.98 -3.65
N ILE A 55 -4.37 6.28 -4.17
CA ILE A 55 -3.52 5.36 -3.44
C ILE A 55 -2.07 5.77 -3.65
N ASP A 56 -1.35 5.99 -2.57
CA ASP A 56 0.09 6.23 -2.53
C ASP A 56 0.75 5.00 -1.91
N LEU A 57 1.42 4.21 -2.73
CA LEU A 57 2.15 3.01 -2.33
C LEU A 57 3.65 3.29 -2.38
N THR A 58 4.32 3.12 -1.27
CA THR A 58 5.79 3.19 -1.17
C THR A 58 6.31 1.93 -0.49
N ILE A 59 7.31 1.29 -1.09
CA ILE A 59 7.98 0.09 -0.58
C ILE A 59 9.49 0.26 -0.62
N ARG A 60 10.19 -0.44 0.29
CA ARG A 60 11.66 -0.37 0.42
C ARG A 60 12.26 -1.72 0.81
N GLY A 61 13.53 -1.89 0.52
CA GLY A 61 14.30 -3.06 0.95
C GLY A 61 13.93 -4.36 0.22
N LEU A 62 13.28 -4.25 -0.94
CA LEU A 62 12.96 -5.38 -1.80
C LEU A 62 13.99 -5.52 -2.93
N SER A 63 14.11 -6.71 -3.47
CA SER A 63 14.94 -6.96 -4.64
C SER A 63 14.41 -6.20 -5.87
N PRO A 64 15.28 -5.65 -6.73
CA PRO A 64 14.85 -4.92 -7.93
C PRO A 64 13.93 -5.76 -8.83
N GLY A 65 12.87 -5.15 -9.34
CA GLY A 65 11.91 -5.84 -10.21
C GLY A 65 10.50 -5.25 -10.12
N THR A 66 9.57 -5.91 -10.77
CA THR A 66 8.15 -5.54 -10.79
C THR A 66 7.36 -6.37 -9.79
N TYR A 67 6.53 -5.71 -9.00
CA TYR A 67 5.68 -6.31 -7.97
C TYR A 67 4.22 -5.95 -8.24
N TYR A 68 3.33 -6.89 -7.98
CA TYR A 68 1.88 -6.71 -8.06
C TYR A 68 1.34 -6.33 -6.70
N ALA A 69 0.51 -5.30 -6.65
CA ALA A 69 -0.23 -4.87 -5.46
C ALA A 69 -1.68 -5.33 -5.59
N THR A 70 -2.14 -6.19 -4.67
CA THR A 70 -3.48 -6.77 -4.70
C THR A 70 -4.15 -6.70 -3.33
N VAL A 71 -5.42 -6.27 -3.30
CA VAL A 71 -6.29 -6.39 -2.14
C VAL A 71 -6.86 -7.79 -2.10
N ARG A 72 -6.85 -8.41 -0.94
CA ARG A 72 -7.26 -9.80 -0.72
C ARG A 72 -8.62 -9.87 -0.03
N GLU A 73 -9.24 -11.05 -0.09
CA GLU A 73 -10.58 -11.29 0.49
C GLU A 73 -10.59 -11.19 2.02
N SER A 74 -9.53 -11.64 2.68
CA SER A 74 -9.41 -11.68 4.13
C SER A 74 -8.34 -10.72 4.64
N GLY A 75 -8.55 -10.19 5.85
CA GLY A 75 -7.53 -9.48 6.64
C GLY A 75 -6.70 -10.38 7.53
N ASP A 76 -6.84 -11.70 7.42
CA ASP A 76 -6.01 -12.66 8.15
C ASP A 76 -4.62 -12.70 7.54
N ILE A 77 -3.63 -12.29 8.31
CA ILE A 77 -2.20 -12.30 7.95
C ILE A 77 -1.38 -13.21 8.86
N SER A 78 -2.02 -14.10 9.63
CA SER A 78 -1.35 -14.97 10.61
C SER A 78 -0.30 -15.89 9.99
N GLN A 79 -0.49 -16.28 8.73
CA GLN A 79 0.47 -17.02 7.93
C GLN A 79 1.05 -16.16 6.77
N GLY A 80 1.23 -14.85 7.03
CA GLY A 80 1.66 -13.93 5.99
C GLY A 80 0.64 -13.82 4.86
N ALA A 81 1.11 -13.78 3.62
CA ALA A 81 0.25 -13.67 2.44
C ALA A 81 -0.59 -14.95 2.16
N GLU A 82 -0.23 -16.10 2.72
CA GLU A 82 -0.96 -17.36 2.47
C GLU A 82 -2.37 -17.36 3.07
N SER A 83 -2.56 -16.75 4.24
CA SER A 83 -3.85 -16.71 4.96
C SER A 83 -4.83 -15.65 4.42
N THR A 84 -4.41 -14.82 3.47
CA THR A 84 -5.21 -13.68 2.99
C THR A 84 -6.34 -14.04 2.04
N GLY A 85 -6.40 -15.28 1.56
CA GLY A 85 -7.38 -15.74 0.57
C GLY A 85 -7.08 -15.29 -0.85
N GLY A 86 -8.09 -15.28 -1.72
CA GLY A 86 -7.98 -14.87 -3.12
C GLY A 86 -7.93 -13.35 -3.31
N ILE A 87 -7.75 -12.89 -4.56
CA ILE A 87 -7.91 -11.46 -4.89
C ILE A 87 -9.36 -11.07 -4.65
N TRP A 88 -9.56 -9.96 -3.94
CA TRP A 88 -10.90 -9.47 -3.66
C TRP A 88 -11.63 -9.06 -4.93
N ASP A 89 -12.85 -9.60 -5.09
CA ASP A 89 -13.75 -9.23 -6.17
C ASP A 89 -15.21 -9.36 -5.70
N LEU A 90 -16.00 -8.31 -5.89
CA LEU A 90 -17.45 -8.33 -5.59
C LEU A 90 -18.23 -9.22 -6.53
N VAL A 91 -17.68 -9.54 -7.70
CA VAL A 91 -18.40 -10.23 -8.80
C VAL A 91 -18.10 -11.73 -8.84
N ARG A 92 -17.39 -12.30 -7.87
CA ARG A 92 -17.06 -13.73 -7.84
C ARG A 92 -18.27 -14.68 -7.88
N ALA A 93 -19.48 -14.15 -7.69
CA ALA A 93 -20.72 -14.90 -7.89
C ALA A 93 -21.10 -15.15 -9.38
N LYS A 94 -20.43 -14.49 -10.33
CA LYS A 94 -20.57 -14.71 -11.76
C LYS A 94 -19.26 -15.23 -12.34
N LYS A 95 -19.29 -16.44 -12.83
CA LYS A 95 -18.19 -17.28 -13.35
C LYS A 95 -17.33 -16.71 -14.50
N GLU A 96 -17.40 -15.41 -14.80
CA GLU A 96 -16.84 -14.81 -16.02
C GLU A 96 -15.83 -13.66 -15.78
N SER A 97 -15.45 -13.36 -14.53
CA SER A 97 -14.50 -12.27 -14.27
C SER A 97 -13.07 -12.71 -14.59
N ARG A 98 -12.45 -12.05 -15.53
CA ARG A 98 -11.02 -12.22 -15.77
C ARG A 98 -10.25 -11.73 -14.53
N PRO A 99 -9.20 -12.44 -14.05
CA PRO A 99 -8.41 -12.03 -12.89
C PRO A 99 -7.87 -10.59 -12.97
N GLU A 100 -7.56 -10.13 -14.18
CA GLU A 100 -7.03 -8.78 -14.44
C GLU A 100 -8.06 -7.65 -14.21
N SER A 101 -9.36 -7.96 -14.20
CA SER A 101 -10.44 -6.99 -13.99
C SER A 101 -10.99 -7.00 -12.56
N ALA A 102 -10.49 -7.86 -11.69
CA ALA A 102 -10.94 -7.93 -10.30
C ALA A 102 -10.68 -6.60 -9.58
N ARG A 103 -11.63 -6.17 -8.76
CA ARG A 103 -11.55 -4.88 -8.02
C ARG A 103 -10.30 -4.79 -7.15
N GLY A 104 -9.84 -5.93 -6.62
CA GLY A 104 -8.65 -6.00 -5.77
C GLY A 104 -7.33 -5.85 -6.52
N VAL A 105 -7.30 -5.81 -7.85
CA VAL A 105 -6.07 -5.59 -8.60
C VAL A 105 -5.74 -4.09 -8.61
N PHE A 106 -4.76 -3.68 -7.82
CA PHE A 106 -4.33 -2.28 -7.78
C PHE A 106 -3.39 -1.93 -8.93
N GLY A 107 -2.53 -2.84 -9.34
CA GLY A 107 -1.57 -2.65 -10.41
C GLY A 107 -0.18 -3.12 -10.01
N THR A 108 0.83 -2.51 -10.60
CA THR A 108 2.23 -2.86 -10.36
C THR A 108 3.03 -1.70 -9.82
N VAL A 109 4.07 -2.02 -9.05
CA VAL A 109 5.09 -1.09 -8.60
C VAL A 109 6.47 -1.63 -9.00
N THR A 110 7.31 -0.78 -9.56
CA THR A 110 8.67 -1.16 -9.94
C THR A 110 9.65 -0.73 -8.85
N VAL A 111 10.41 -1.69 -8.36
CA VAL A 111 11.50 -1.49 -7.39
C VAL A 111 12.80 -1.28 -8.16
N ASN A 112 13.48 -0.18 -7.87
CA ASN A 112 14.75 0.20 -8.48
C ASN A 112 15.95 -0.59 -7.88
N LYS A 113 17.16 -0.33 -8.38
CA LYS A 113 18.39 -0.96 -7.91
C LYS A 113 18.73 -0.64 -6.45
N SER A 114 18.17 0.44 -5.90
CA SER A 114 18.34 0.82 -4.48
C SER A 114 17.31 0.13 -3.57
N GLY A 115 16.47 -0.75 -4.11
CA GLY A 115 15.46 -1.46 -3.35
C GLY A 115 14.23 -0.62 -3.00
N ILE A 116 13.98 0.49 -3.72
CA ILE A 116 12.87 1.41 -3.46
C ILE A 116 11.91 1.40 -4.65
N GLY A 117 10.61 1.33 -4.36
CA GLY A 117 9.54 1.49 -5.33
C GLY A 117 8.45 2.39 -4.79
N SER A 118 7.90 3.24 -5.64
CA SER A 118 6.76 4.10 -5.32
C SER A 118 5.85 4.23 -6.52
N VAL A 119 4.54 4.28 -6.28
CA VAL A 119 3.54 4.48 -7.32
C VAL A 119 2.31 5.17 -6.75
N PHE A 120 1.73 6.07 -7.55
CA PHE A 120 0.41 6.64 -7.32
C PHE A 120 -0.59 5.99 -8.25
N LEU A 121 -1.70 5.53 -7.67
CA LEU A 121 -2.78 4.86 -8.38
C LEU A 121 -4.11 5.53 -8.04
N ASP A 122 -5.04 5.52 -8.97
CA ASP A 122 -6.43 5.88 -8.74
C ASP A 122 -7.32 4.66 -9.05
N LYS A 123 -8.29 4.41 -8.16
CA LYS A 123 -9.18 3.27 -8.26
C LYS A 123 -10.63 3.68 -7.99
N PRO A 124 -11.58 3.16 -8.78
CA PRO A 124 -13.00 3.41 -8.57
C PRO A 124 -13.56 2.56 -7.43
N ILE A 125 -13.01 2.73 -6.23
CA ILE A 125 -13.30 1.96 -5.03
C ILE A 125 -13.53 2.94 -3.88
N GLN A 126 -14.46 2.63 -2.99
CA GLN A 126 -14.67 3.39 -1.76
C GLN A 126 -13.82 2.81 -0.62
N ILE A 127 -13.34 3.68 0.26
CA ILE A 127 -12.45 3.28 1.38
C ILE A 127 -13.09 2.20 2.25
N TRP A 128 -14.36 2.34 2.60
CA TRP A 128 -15.04 1.40 3.49
C TRP A 128 -15.11 -0.04 2.93
N GLU A 129 -15.07 -0.22 1.61
CA GLU A 129 -15.07 -1.53 0.97
C GLU A 129 -13.78 -2.32 1.26
N MET A 130 -12.71 -1.61 1.57
CA MET A 130 -11.37 -2.18 1.75
C MET A 130 -10.97 -2.35 3.22
N ILE A 131 -11.56 -1.60 4.14
CA ILE A 131 -11.23 -1.67 5.58
C ILE A 131 -11.37 -3.11 6.09
N GLY A 132 -10.37 -3.57 6.83
CA GLY A 132 -10.32 -4.92 7.39
C GLY A 132 -9.89 -6.01 6.41
N ARG A 133 -9.66 -5.67 5.14
CA ARG A 133 -9.00 -6.58 4.17
C ARG A 133 -7.49 -6.44 4.27
N SER A 134 -6.76 -7.36 3.66
CA SER A 134 -5.31 -7.26 3.52
C SER A 134 -4.91 -6.78 2.12
N ILE A 135 -3.69 -6.26 2.04
CA ILE A 135 -2.98 -6.02 0.78
C ILE A 135 -1.75 -6.90 0.76
N VAL A 136 -1.52 -7.54 -0.38
CA VAL A 136 -0.30 -8.28 -0.69
C VAL A 136 0.44 -7.56 -1.80
N VAL A 137 1.74 -7.35 -1.60
CA VAL A 137 2.68 -6.88 -2.62
C VAL A 137 3.71 -7.97 -2.85
N SER A 138 3.72 -8.56 -4.04
CA SER A 138 4.58 -9.70 -4.38
C SER A 138 4.91 -9.71 -5.87
N ARG A 139 5.95 -10.45 -6.24
CA ARG A 139 6.28 -10.72 -7.65
C ARG A 139 5.22 -11.56 -8.36
N LYS A 140 4.37 -12.26 -7.59
CA LYS A 140 3.23 -13.02 -8.11
C LYS A 140 1.95 -12.24 -7.83
N GLN A 141 1.09 -12.14 -8.82
CA GLN A 141 -0.24 -11.53 -8.66
C GLN A 141 -1.16 -12.43 -7.82
N GLU A 142 -1.05 -13.75 -7.99
CA GLU A 142 -1.79 -14.76 -7.22
C GLU A 142 -0.84 -15.79 -6.61
N GLY A 143 -1.34 -16.45 -5.53
CA GLY A 143 -0.60 -17.49 -4.83
C GLY A 143 -0.32 -18.75 -5.69
N PRO A 144 0.38 -19.72 -5.13
CA PRO A 144 0.74 -19.79 -3.72
C PRO A 144 1.86 -18.81 -3.36
N PHE A 145 1.72 -18.18 -2.18
CA PHE A 145 2.76 -17.35 -1.56
C PHE A 145 3.53 -18.21 -0.57
N SER A 146 4.76 -17.83 -0.29
CA SER A 146 5.54 -18.41 0.80
C SER A 146 5.69 -17.39 1.92
N LYS A 147 5.42 -17.81 3.15
CA LYS A 147 5.62 -16.99 4.35
C LYS A 147 7.07 -16.53 4.48
N ASP A 148 8.02 -17.38 4.08
CA ASP A 148 9.44 -17.10 4.19
C ASP A 148 10.03 -16.32 3.00
N ASP A 149 9.20 -15.90 2.03
CA ASP A 149 9.64 -15.06 0.93
C ASP A 149 9.91 -13.63 1.42
N PRO A 150 11.17 -13.16 1.45
CA PRO A 150 11.52 -11.83 1.94
C PRO A 150 11.01 -10.71 1.02
N ASP A 151 10.68 -11.02 -0.21
CA ASP A 151 10.19 -10.09 -1.22
C ASP A 151 8.64 -10.06 -1.29
N THR A 152 7.95 -10.80 -0.43
CA THR A 152 6.49 -10.72 -0.31
C THR A 152 6.13 -9.91 0.94
N LEU A 153 5.35 -8.84 0.73
CA LEU A 153 4.85 -7.97 1.79
C LEU A 153 3.35 -8.15 1.94
N VAL A 154 2.88 -8.06 3.18
CA VAL A 154 1.46 -8.13 3.52
C VAL A 154 1.13 -7.13 4.62
N GLY A 155 -0.10 -6.64 4.65
CA GLY A 155 -0.59 -5.79 5.73
C GLY A 155 -2.10 -5.68 5.71
N VAL A 156 -2.69 -5.29 6.83
CA VAL A 156 -4.14 -5.07 6.96
C VAL A 156 -4.48 -3.61 6.72
N ILE A 157 -5.54 -3.37 5.98
CA ILE A 157 -6.04 -2.02 5.71
C ILE A 157 -6.80 -1.53 6.93
N ALA A 158 -6.27 -0.50 7.56
CA ALA A 158 -6.86 0.15 8.72
C ALA A 158 -7.44 1.52 8.35
N ARG A 159 -8.51 1.91 9.04
CA ARG A 159 -9.06 3.26 8.93
C ARG A 159 -8.03 4.27 9.46
N SER A 160 -7.84 5.35 8.75
CA SER A 160 -6.99 6.46 9.18
C SER A 160 -7.86 7.70 9.42
N ALA A 161 -7.51 8.49 10.44
CA ALA A 161 -8.14 9.77 10.66
C ALA A 161 -7.81 10.75 9.52
N GLY A 162 -8.76 11.58 9.15
CA GLY A 162 -8.51 12.73 8.28
C GLY A 162 -7.52 13.72 8.93
N VAL A 163 -6.91 14.57 8.12
CA VAL A 163 -5.90 15.54 8.60
C VAL A 163 -6.43 16.42 9.74
N TRP A 164 -7.71 16.76 9.70
CA TRP A 164 -8.35 17.62 10.68
C TRP A 164 -8.81 16.90 11.96
N ASP A 165 -8.94 15.57 11.90
CA ASP A 165 -9.40 14.76 13.02
C ASP A 165 -8.24 14.28 13.91
N ASN A 166 -6.99 14.47 13.48
CA ASN A 166 -5.83 13.98 14.20
C ASN A 166 -4.62 14.91 14.06
N ASP A 167 -4.46 15.79 15.04
CA ASP A 167 -3.26 16.63 15.17
C ASP A 167 -2.01 15.84 15.56
N LYS A 168 -2.15 14.54 15.82
CA LYS A 168 -1.02 13.68 16.13
C LYS A 168 -0.14 13.49 14.90
N THR A 169 1.12 13.72 15.08
CA THR A 169 2.15 13.45 14.12
C THR A 169 2.14 11.94 13.81
N VAL A 170 1.85 11.56 12.57
CA VAL A 170 1.96 10.16 12.17
C VAL A 170 3.44 9.82 12.18
N CYS A 171 3.88 9.13 13.23
CA CYS A 171 5.24 8.61 13.30
C CYS A 171 5.35 7.34 12.46
N SER A 172 6.41 7.23 11.69
CA SER A 172 6.86 5.95 11.19
C SER A 172 7.40 5.11 12.35
N CYS A 173 7.63 3.81 12.12
CA CYS A 173 8.25 2.92 13.11
C CYS A 173 9.65 3.37 13.56
N SER A 174 10.27 4.34 12.88
CA SER A 174 11.53 4.97 13.26
C SER A 174 11.40 6.03 14.36
N GLY A 175 10.19 6.34 14.82
CA GLY A 175 9.91 7.42 15.77
C GLY A 175 9.98 8.82 15.16
N LYS A 176 10.19 8.93 13.85
CA LYS A 176 10.24 10.19 13.11
C LYS A 176 8.88 10.47 12.47
N THR A 177 8.63 11.74 12.22
CA THR A 177 7.47 12.15 11.43
C THR A 177 7.66 11.75 9.97
N VAL A 178 6.55 11.54 9.25
CA VAL A 178 6.58 11.27 7.80
C VAL A 178 7.38 12.34 7.04
N TRP A 179 7.32 13.61 7.51
CA TRP A 179 8.08 14.73 6.93
C TRP A 179 9.58 14.62 7.19
N GLU A 180 9.98 14.21 8.38
CA GLU A 180 11.38 14.02 8.73
C GLU A 180 12.00 12.86 7.96
N GLU A 181 11.30 11.73 7.85
CA GLU A 181 11.78 10.62 7.04
C GLU A 181 11.93 10.99 5.57
N ARG A 182 10.92 11.64 5.00
CA ARG A 182 10.99 12.05 3.60
C ARG A 182 12.11 13.07 3.37
N LYS A 183 12.28 14.04 4.26
CA LYS A 183 13.38 15.00 4.19
C LYS A 183 14.74 14.32 4.23
N GLU A 184 14.89 13.29 5.05
CA GLU A 184 16.12 12.49 5.09
C GLU A 184 16.33 11.68 3.80
N GLN A 185 15.28 11.10 3.23
CA GLN A 185 15.35 10.35 1.98
C GLN A 185 15.75 11.26 0.82
N VAL A 186 15.13 12.44 0.73
CA VAL A 186 15.52 13.47 -0.25
C VAL A 186 16.96 13.91 -0.05
N GLY A 187 17.38 14.16 1.21
CA GLY A 187 18.77 14.55 1.55
C GLY A 187 19.80 13.47 1.21
N LYS A 188 19.38 12.21 1.14
CA LYS A 188 20.22 11.06 0.74
C LYS A 188 20.17 10.78 -0.77
N GLY A 189 19.46 11.60 -1.55
CA GLY A 189 19.33 11.42 -2.99
C GLY A 189 18.51 10.19 -3.39
N MET A 190 17.60 9.73 -2.52
CA MET A 190 16.80 8.52 -2.73
C MET A 190 15.37 8.81 -3.25
N LEU A 191 15.08 10.04 -3.62
CA LEU A 191 13.83 10.47 -4.29
C LEU A 191 14.16 11.43 -5.42
#